data_05a04fd9e9d00d26ce2d31261e4630fd
#
_entry.id   05a04fd9e9d00d26ce2d31261e4630fd
#
_cell.length_a   1.000
_cell.length_b   1.000
_cell.length_c   1.000
_cell.angle_alpha   90.00
_cell.angle_beta   90.00
_cell.angle_gamma   90.00
#
_symmetry.space_group_name_H-M   'P 1'
#
loop_
_entity.id
_entity.type
_entity.pdbx_description
1 polymer ?
#
loop_
_entity_poly.entity_id
_entity_poly.type
_entity_poly.pdbx_seq_one_letter_code
_entity_poly.pdbx_strand_id
1 'polypeptide(L)'
;MGNIPHGYIIIDKDCPGLLSEFNFEENSVSPACELGSVYLDAHKFDSTTPFIKMDSLNYGLIDISTGNIYSTLTGLAGSNALKEANPASYDPGSWEDATVSWEAVHSDYQVKQESSVDPFRFISESTVESKAKKNACVVSSLYAIGQHYGIAPYGDTRFNTLIYNDLWNRTKTSVEYSSNGINYGTTPNSMIGPGFVNYAKSKNVNVSYIYNPNSPSPQQFIDSVNRKSLSTFMSAVFNNGSKQGHCVTVQGYMTATPKGGSTPSYFFCIFDGWYSNARWINYRYKNFLYREGVFFK
;
A
#
# COMPACT_ATOMS: atom_id res chain seq x y z
N MET A 1 -35.18 30.26 -8.13
CA MET A 1 -33.77 30.30 -7.66
C MET A 1 -33.29 28.87 -7.69
N GLY A 2 -32.35 28.54 -8.58
CA GLY A 2 -31.79 27.20 -8.62
C GLY A 2 -30.92 26.94 -7.37
N ASN A 3 -31.03 25.76 -6.79
CA ASN A 3 -30.14 25.36 -5.69
C ASN A 3 -28.72 25.28 -6.24
N ILE A 4 -27.85 26.17 -5.78
CA ILE A 4 -26.40 26.10 -6.05
C ILE A 4 -25.86 24.99 -5.13
N PRO A 5 -25.20 23.98 -5.66
CA PRO A 5 -24.56 22.95 -4.83
C PRO A 5 -23.50 23.60 -3.91
N HIS A 6 -23.54 23.26 -2.63
CA HIS A 6 -22.59 23.77 -1.65
C HIS A 6 -21.61 22.67 -1.19
N GLY A 7 -21.31 21.72 -2.06
CA GLY A 7 -20.39 20.65 -1.78
C GLY A 7 -21.02 19.26 -1.73
N TYR A 8 -20.19 18.27 -1.41
CA TYR A 8 -20.59 16.87 -1.31
C TYR A 8 -19.83 16.12 -0.22
N ILE A 9 -20.40 15.01 0.21
CA ILE A 9 -19.79 14.04 1.12
C ILE A 9 -19.98 12.66 0.51
N ILE A 10 -18.91 11.88 0.43
CA ILE A 10 -18.94 10.46 0.04
C ILE A 10 -18.68 9.63 1.29
N ILE A 11 -19.62 8.77 1.63
CA ILE A 11 -19.52 7.84 2.77
C ILE A 11 -19.41 6.43 2.22
N ASP A 12 -18.49 5.64 2.78
CA ASP A 12 -18.36 4.23 2.45
C ASP A 12 -19.59 3.47 2.96
N LYS A 13 -20.32 2.78 2.06
CA LYS A 13 -21.53 2.05 2.43
C LYS A 13 -21.24 0.78 3.25
N ASP A 14 -20.05 0.20 3.07
CA ASP A 14 -19.64 -1.05 3.71
C ASP A 14 -18.97 -0.78 5.07
N CYS A 15 -18.57 0.48 5.29
CA CYS A 15 -18.07 0.98 6.57
C CYS A 15 -18.86 2.23 7.01
N PRO A 16 -20.09 2.08 7.54
CA PRO A 16 -20.91 3.21 7.96
C PRO A 16 -20.16 4.09 8.97
N GLY A 17 -20.01 5.36 8.61
CA GLY A 17 -19.26 6.35 9.40
C GLY A 17 -17.84 6.62 8.89
N LEU A 18 -17.35 5.88 7.91
CA LEU A 18 -16.10 6.21 7.24
C LEU A 18 -16.37 7.27 6.16
N LEU A 19 -15.79 8.44 6.37
CA LEU A 19 -15.80 9.53 5.39
C LEU A 19 -14.74 9.25 4.33
N SER A 20 -15.17 8.89 3.11
CA SER A 20 -14.23 8.61 2.02
C SER A 20 -13.72 9.89 1.37
N GLU A 21 -14.58 10.88 1.21
CA GLU A 21 -14.22 12.15 0.58
C GLU A 21 -15.27 13.23 0.90
N PHE A 22 -14.82 14.48 0.90
CA PHE A 22 -15.73 15.63 0.98
C PHE A 22 -15.11 16.85 0.27
N ASN A 23 -15.97 17.71 -0.23
CA ASN A 23 -15.62 19.04 -0.72
C ASN A 23 -16.77 20.00 -0.43
N PHE A 24 -16.47 21.14 0.16
CA PHE A 24 -17.46 22.18 0.53
C PHE A 24 -17.26 23.49 -0.25
N GLU A 25 -16.52 23.45 -1.34
CA GLU A 25 -16.39 24.62 -2.21
C GLU A 25 -17.70 24.88 -2.94
N GLU A 26 -18.04 26.14 -3.10
CA GLU A 26 -19.23 26.58 -3.85
C GLU A 26 -19.15 26.07 -5.29
N ASN A 27 -20.23 25.50 -5.80
CA ASN A 27 -20.34 24.84 -7.12
C ASN A 27 -19.53 23.53 -7.28
N SER A 28 -18.92 23.00 -6.22
CA SER A 28 -18.34 21.66 -6.34
C SER A 28 -19.44 20.61 -6.44
N VAL A 29 -19.32 19.72 -7.41
CA VAL A 29 -20.21 18.59 -7.62
C VAL A 29 -19.48 17.29 -7.31
N SER A 30 -20.21 16.30 -6.83
CA SER A 30 -19.57 15.01 -6.57
C SER A 30 -19.16 14.36 -7.89
N PRO A 31 -18.08 13.57 -7.90
CA PRO A 31 -17.68 12.79 -9.08
C PRO A 31 -18.80 11.92 -9.65
N ALA A 32 -19.72 11.45 -8.79
CA ALA A 32 -20.90 10.71 -9.25
C ALA A 32 -21.86 11.58 -10.08
N CYS A 33 -22.02 12.87 -9.72
CA CYS A 33 -22.85 13.80 -10.48
C CYS A 33 -22.18 14.19 -11.81
N GLU A 34 -20.85 14.34 -11.83
CA GLU A 34 -20.11 14.59 -13.08
C GLU A 34 -20.25 13.41 -14.04
N LEU A 35 -20.02 12.19 -13.56
CA LEU A 35 -20.23 10.98 -14.36
C LEU A 35 -21.67 10.87 -14.84
N GLY A 36 -22.64 11.16 -13.96
CA GLY A 36 -24.04 11.12 -14.28
C GLY A 36 -24.40 12.06 -15.43
N SER A 37 -23.88 13.27 -15.45
CA SER A 37 -24.14 14.23 -16.53
C SER A 37 -23.60 13.80 -17.89
N VAL A 38 -22.53 13.01 -17.91
CA VAL A 38 -21.89 12.54 -19.15
C VAL A 38 -22.47 11.23 -19.66
N TYR A 39 -22.89 10.34 -18.78
CA TYR A 39 -23.26 8.97 -19.14
C TYR A 39 -24.73 8.59 -18.87
N LEU A 40 -25.47 9.37 -18.07
CA LEU A 40 -26.86 9.05 -17.70
C LEU A 40 -27.78 8.88 -18.94
N ASP A 41 -27.63 9.73 -19.93
CA ASP A 41 -28.45 9.67 -21.14
C ASP A 41 -28.09 8.52 -22.07
N ALA A 42 -26.83 8.08 -22.05
CA ALA A 42 -26.32 7.06 -22.97
C ALA A 42 -26.53 5.63 -22.44
N HIS A 43 -26.53 5.44 -21.11
CA HIS A 43 -26.41 4.11 -20.48
C HIS A 43 -27.49 3.81 -19.42
N LYS A 44 -28.51 4.66 -19.27
CA LYS A 44 -29.62 4.49 -18.31
C LYS A 44 -29.17 4.32 -16.86
N PHE A 45 -28.14 5.00 -16.44
CA PHE A 45 -27.77 5.07 -15.05
C PHE A 45 -28.80 5.91 -14.26
N ASP A 46 -29.09 5.54 -13.03
CA ASP A 46 -29.98 6.25 -12.14
C ASP A 46 -29.37 6.37 -10.73
N SER A 47 -30.14 6.92 -9.80
CA SER A 47 -29.71 7.09 -8.41
C SER A 47 -29.40 5.78 -7.66
N THR A 48 -29.74 4.64 -8.24
CA THR A 48 -29.47 3.30 -7.68
C THR A 48 -28.25 2.64 -8.31
N THR A 49 -27.66 3.23 -9.36
CA THR A 49 -26.49 2.70 -10.04
C THR A 49 -25.29 2.67 -9.07
N PRO A 50 -24.65 1.52 -8.92
CA PRO A 50 -23.50 1.42 -8.05
C PRO A 50 -22.35 2.33 -8.49
N PHE A 51 -21.83 3.06 -7.54
CA PHE A 51 -20.74 4.01 -7.69
C PHE A 51 -19.54 3.51 -6.89
N ILE A 52 -18.38 3.46 -7.51
CA ILE A 52 -17.16 2.93 -6.87
C ILE A 52 -16.02 3.94 -6.95
N LYS A 53 -15.18 3.92 -5.94
CA LYS A 53 -13.90 4.60 -5.96
C LYS A 53 -12.86 3.64 -6.54
N MET A 54 -12.30 3.97 -7.71
CA MET A 54 -11.33 3.14 -8.41
C MET A 54 -9.90 3.41 -7.89
N ASP A 55 -9.59 4.69 -7.64
CA ASP A 55 -8.34 5.15 -7.03
C ASP A 55 -8.55 6.51 -6.34
N SER A 56 -7.49 7.20 -5.96
CA SER A 56 -7.57 8.47 -5.21
C SER A 56 -8.25 9.61 -5.96
N LEU A 57 -8.30 9.55 -7.29
CA LEU A 57 -8.83 10.61 -8.16
C LEU A 57 -9.85 10.10 -9.16
N ASN A 58 -10.10 8.81 -9.21
CA ASN A 58 -10.90 8.18 -10.24
C ASN A 58 -12.06 7.40 -9.63
N TYR A 59 -13.24 7.68 -10.13
CA TYR A 59 -14.48 7.03 -9.74
C TYR A 59 -15.12 6.35 -10.94
N GLY A 60 -16.00 5.41 -10.70
CA GLY A 60 -16.70 4.70 -11.75
C GLY A 60 -18.16 4.41 -11.42
N LEU A 61 -19.02 4.45 -12.44
CA LEU A 61 -20.37 3.92 -12.41
C LEU A 61 -20.37 2.51 -12.99
N ILE A 62 -21.03 1.59 -12.32
CA ILE A 62 -21.11 0.18 -12.75
C ILE A 62 -22.42 -0.04 -13.48
N ASP A 63 -22.33 -0.41 -14.74
CA ASP A 63 -23.48 -0.98 -15.46
C ASP A 63 -23.65 -2.45 -15.06
N ILE A 64 -24.61 -2.71 -14.18
CA ILE A 64 -24.87 -4.06 -13.65
C ILE A 64 -25.24 -5.05 -14.77
N SER A 65 -25.85 -4.57 -15.84
CA SER A 65 -26.32 -5.46 -16.93
C SER A 65 -25.19 -5.96 -17.80
N THR A 66 -24.17 -5.13 -18.03
CA THR A 66 -23.02 -5.45 -18.90
C THR A 66 -21.75 -5.76 -18.12
N GLY A 67 -21.70 -5.36 -16.85
CA GLY A 67 -20.52 -5.45 -16.06
C GLY A 67 -19.43 -4.42 -16.41
N ASN A 68 -19.75 -3.40 -17.18
CA ASN A 68 -18.81 -2.34 -17.54
C ASN A 68 -18.75 -1.27 -16.44
N ILE A 69 -17.55 -0.65 -16.30
CA ILE A 69 -17.35 0.53 -15.47
C ILE A 69 -17.07 1.73 -16.37
N TYR A 70 -17.76 2.80 -16.10
CA TYR A 70 -17.56 4.10 -16.77
C TYR A 70 -16.82 5.03 -15.82
N SER A 71 -15.57 5.32 -16.14
CA SER A 71 -14.64 6.07 -15.29
C SER A 71 -14.71 7.57 -15.52
N THR A 72 -14.53 8.36 -14.47
CA THR A 72 -14.43 9.84 -14.53
C THR A 72 -13.26 10.32 -15.39
N LEU A 73 -12.17 9.57 -15.46
CA LEU A 73 -10.95 10.01 -16.16
C LEU A 73 -10.84 9.49 -17.59
N THR A 74 -11.27 8.25 -17.83
CA THR A 74 -10.95 7.54 -19.08
C THR A 74 -12.18 7.15 -19.90
N GLY A 75 -13.38 7.42 -19.42
CA GLY A 75 -14.60 6.89 -20.01
C GLY A 75 -14.77 5.40 -19.72
N LEU A 76 -15.05 4.59 -20.73
CA LEU A 76 -15.28 3.16 -20.54
C LEU A 76 -14.01 2.46 -20.04
N ALA A 77 -14.04 2.02 -18.81
CA ALA A 77 -13.07 1.05 -18.29
C ALA A 77 -13.66 -0.35 -18.50
N GLY A 78 -12.97 -1.20 -19.24
CA GLY A 78 -13.49 -2.53 -19.62
C GLY A 78 -13.87 -3.42 -18.43
N SER A 79 -14.59 -4.51 -18.71
CA SER A 79 -15.11 -5.48 -17.72
C SER A 79 -14.07 -6.07 -16.75
N ASN A 80 -12.78 -5.98 -17.06
CA ASN A 80 -11.72 -6.40 -16.14
C ASN A 80 -11.63 -5.51 -14.89
N ALA A 81 -12.09 -4.26 -14.94
CA ALA A 81 -12.11 -3.38 -13.78
C ALA A 81 -13.18 -3.82 -12.76
N LEU A 82 -14.27 -4.49 -13.19
CA LEU A 82 -15.24 -5.08 -12.27
C LEU A 82 -14.66 -6.22 -11.43
N LYS A 83 -13.73 -6.98 -11.98
CA LYS A 83 -13.03 -8.00 -11.19
C LYS A 83 -12.23 -7.37 -10.05
N GLU A 84 -11.69 -6.17 -10.28
CA GLU A 84 -10.97 -5.42 -9.23
C GLU A 84 -11.91 -4.72 -8.24
N ALA A 85 -13.14 -4.41 -8.63
CA ALA A 85 -14.12 -3.72 -7.81
C ALA A 85 -15.08 -4.65 -7.04
N ASN A 86 -15.25 -5.90 -7.48
CA ASN A 86 -16.15 -6.84 -6.82
C ASN A 86 -15.36 -7.80 -5.90
N PRO A 87 -15.48 -7.64 -4.58
CA PRO A 87 -14.77 -8.51 -3.63
C PRO A 87 -15.07 -10.00 -3.80
N ALA A 88 -16.25 -10.36 -4.31
CA ALA A 88 -16.61 -11.75 -4.59
C ALA A 88 -15.88 -12.36 -5.80
N SER A 89 -15.18 -11.55 -6.62
CA SER A 89 -14.45 -12.00 -7.80
C SER A 89 -12.94 -12.10 -7.63
N TYR A 90 -12.40 -11.65 -6.48
CA TYR A 90 -10.99 -11.86 -6.20
C TYR A 90 -10.74 -13.32 -5.79
N ASP A 91 -9.80 -13.97 -6.44
CA ASP A 91 -9.23 -15.18 -5.88
C ASP A 91 -8.70 -14.83 -4.48
N PRO A 92 -9.12 -15.56 -3.44
CA PRO A 92 -8.60 -15.32 -2.11
C PRO A 92 -7.09 -15.49 -2.14
N GLY A 93 -6.40 -14.58 -1.48
CA GLY A 93 -4.95 -14.59 -1.37
C GLY A 93 -4.52 -14.06 -0.03
N SER A 94 -3.32 -14.36 0.37
CA SER A 94 -2.72 -13.81 1.57
C SER A 94 -1.34 -13.23 1.27
N TRP A 95 -0.84 -12.40 2.15
CA TRP A 95 0.56 -11.97 2.09
C TRP A 95 1.52 -13.15 2.24
N GLU A 96 1.10 -14.20 2.96
CA GLU A 96 1.86 -15.44 3.09
C GLU A 96 2.02 -16.15 1.76
N ASP A 97 0.95 -16.23 0.94
CA ASP A 97 0.99 -16.83 -0.40
C ASP A 97 1.88 -16.05 -1.38
N ALA A 98 2.07 -14.74 -1.14
CA ALA A 98 2.99 -13.92 -1.93
C ALA A 98 4.45 -14.19 -1.59
N THR A 99 4.74 -14.83 -0.45
CA THR A 99 6.10 -15.08 0.01
C THR A 99 6.64 -16.40 -0.53
N VAL A 100 7.95 -16.42 -0.73
CA VAL A 100 8.70 -17.60 -1.14
C VAL A 100 9.98 -17.69 -0.32
N SER A 101 10.51 -18.88 -0.11
CA SER A 101 11.83 -19.01 0.51
C SER A 101 12.94 -18.73 -0.51
N TRP A 102 14.12 -18.35 -0.03
CA TRP A 102 15.30 -18.16 -0.87
C TRP A 102 15.64 -19.46 -1.63
N GLU A 103 15.56 -20.59 -0.95
CA GLU A 103 15.83 -21.92 -1.49
C GLU A 103 14.82 -22.28 -2.59
N ALA A 104 13.55 -21.97 -2.40
CA ALA A 104 12.51 -22.24 -3.41
C ALA A 104 12.75 -21.43 -4.69
N VAL A 105 13.16 -20.16 -4.57
CA VAL A 105 13.51 -19.37 -5.75
C VAL A 105 14.70 -20.00 -6.49
N HIS A 106 15.75 -20.41 -5.78
CA HIS A 106 16.93 -21.04 -6.42
C HIS A 106 16.64 -22.45 -6.96
N SER A 107 15.66 -23.16 -6.36
CA SER A 107 15.19 -24.45 -6.86
C SER A 107 14.40 -24.31 -8.17
N ASP A 108 13.48 -23.36 -8.25
CA ASP A 108 12.47 -23.31 -9.31
C ASP A 108 12.81 -22.34 -10.43
N TYR A 109 13.74 -21.42 -10.16
CA TYR A 109 14.14 -20.35 -11.08
C TYR A 109 15.63 -20.38 -11.37
N GLN A 110 15.98 -19.85 -12.52
CA GLN A 110 17.36 -19.46 -12.85
C GLN A 110 17.57 -18.00 -12.41
N VAL A 111 18.21 -17.79 -11.27
CA VAL A 111 18.55 -16.46 -10.77
C VAL A 111 19.58 -15.80 -11.70
N LYS A 112 19.29 -14.57 -12.10
CA LYS A 112 20.14 -13.77 -13.00
C LYS A 112 20.92 -12.72 -12.23
N GLN A 113 20.28 -12.10 -11.26
CA GLN A 113 20.89 -11.08 -10.40
C GLN A 113 20.29 -11.20 -9.01
N GLU A 114 21.13 -10.98 -8.00
CA GLU A 114 20.73 -10.92 -6.61
C GLU A 114 21.59 -9.85 -5.91
N SER A 115 20.96 -9.02 -5.08
CA SER A 115 21.67 -8.04 -4.25
C SER A 115 20.81 -7.70 -3.02
N SER A 116 21.49 -7.30 -1.94
CA SER A 116 20.87 -6.84 -0.71
C SER A 116 21.62 -5.65 -0.09
N VAL A 117 20.94 -4.96 0.81
CA VAL A 117 21.52 -3.93 1.67
C VAL A 117 21.78 -4.55 3.04
N ASP A 118 23.04 -4.73 3.37
CA ASP A 118 23.47 -5.34 4.62
C ASP A 118 23.81 -4.28 5.69
N PRO A 119 23.64 -4.66 6.96
CA PRO A 119 22.94 -5.82 7.49
C PRO A 119 21.41 -5.68 7.34
N PHE A 120 20.69 -6.81 7.32
CA PHE A 120 19.23 -6.82 7.27
C PHE A 120 18.63 -6.08 8.48
N ARG A 121 17.72 -5.15 8.23
CA ARG A 121 17.07 -4.29 9.23
C ARG A 121 15.71 -4.83 9.60
N PHE A 122 15.45 -4.93 10.88
CA PHE A 122 14.18 -5.45 11.39
C PHE A 122 13.87 -4.96 12.80
N ILE A 123 12.62 -5.14 13.21
CA ILE A 123 12.14 -5.07 14.56
C ILE A 123 10.98 -6.05 14.72
N SER A 124 11.06 -6.99 15.67
CA SER A 124 10.01 -8.01 15.80
C SER A 124 8.68 -7.41 16.26
N GLU A 125 7.59 -7.96 15.76
CA GLU A 125 6.24 -7.58 16.15
C GLU A 125 6.06 -7.69 17.67
N SER A 126 6.50 -8.80 18.26
CA SER A 126 6.41 -9.02 19.70
C SER A 126 7.14 -7.96 20.53
N THR A 127 8.27 -7.45 20.03
CA THR A 127 8.99 -6.34 20.69
C THR A 127 8.20 -5.04 20.59
N VAL A 128 7.67 -4.73 19.43
CA VAL A 128 6.85 -3.52 19.20
C VAL A 128 5.62 -3.55 20.09
N GLU A 129 4.88 -4.63 20.07
CA GLU A 129 3.64 -4.80 20.84
C GLU A 129 3.88 -4.78 22.36
N SER A 130 4.90 -5.50 22.83
CA SER A 130 5.18 -5.57 24.27
C SER A 130 5.64 -4.23 24.83
N LYS A 131 6.46 -3.47 24.10
CA LYS A 131 7.09 -2.24 24.59
C LYS A 131 6.29 -0.98 24.23
N ALA A 132 5.76 -0.87 23.00
CA ALA A 132 5.03 0.32 22.57
C ALA A 132 3.53 0.24 22.81
N LYS A 133 2.96 -0.96 23.03
CA LYS A 133 1.51 -1.20 23.10
C LYS A 133 0.77 -0.70 21.84
N LYS A 134 1.48 -0.67 20.72
CA LYS A 134 1.01 -0.25 19.40
C LYS A 134 1.67 -1.11 18.34
N ASN A 135 1.01 -1.28 17.20
CA ASN A 135 1.60 -1.90 16.03
C ASN A 135 1.01 -1.28 14.76
N ALA A 136 1.88 -0.93 13.81
CA ALA A 136 1.50 -0.50 12.47
C ALA A 136 2.63 -0.86 11.49
N CYS A 137 2.28 -1.58 10.43
CA CYS A 137 3.25 -2.07 9.44
C CYS A 137 4.10 -0.94 8.84
N VAL A 138 3.50 0.21 8.53
CA VAL A 138 4.22 1.39 8.05
C VAL A 138 5.25 1.88 9.07
N VAL A 139 4.85 2.02 10.34
CA VAL A 139 5.75 2.55 11.39
C VAL A 139 6.91 1.59 11.65
N SER A 140 6.63 0.29 11.67
CA SER A 140 7.67 -0.76 11.79
C SER A 140 8.63 -0.73 10.59
N SER A 141 8.11 -0.60 9.36
CA SER A 141 8.92 -0.43 8.16
C SER A 141 9.81 0.82 8.22
N LEU A 142 9.26 1.95 8.64
CA LEU A 142 10.03 3.19 8.77
C LEU A 142 11.04 3.14 9.92
N TYR A 143 10.76 2.39 10.98
CA TYR A 143 11.75 2.15 12.03
C TYR A 143 12.95 1.36 11.49
N ALA A 144 12.71 0.31 10.69
CA ALA A 144 13.77 -0.44 10.01
C ALA A 144 14.58 0.45 9.04
N ILE A 145 13.91 1.34 8.30
CA ILE A 145 14.59 2.35 7.47
C ILE A 145 15.40 3.32 8.35
N GLY A 146 14.87 3.72 9.50
CA GLY A 146 15.59 4.53 10.48
C GLY A 146 16.87 3.86 11.02
N GLN A 147 16.85 2.54 11.18
CA GLN A 147 18.07 1.75 11.51
C GLN A 147 19.12 1.84 10.40
N HIS A 148 18.69 1.82 9.13
CA HIS A 148 19.59 1.97 7.99
C HIS A 148 20.30 3.34 7.98
N TYR A 149 19.56 4.41 8.27
CA TYR A 149 20.14 5.77 8.35
C TYR A 149 20.83 6.07 9.68
N GLY A 150 20.92 5.11 10.60
CA GLY A 150 21.57 5.29 11.91
C GLY A 150 20.78 6.18 12.89
N ILE A 151 19.52 6.45 12.62
CA ILE A 151 18.64 7.31 13.44
C ILE A 151 17.63 6.52 14.28
N ALA A 152 17.65 5.20 14.18
CA ALA A 152 16.99 4.28 15.10
C ALA A 152 17.98 3.18 15.50
N PRO A 153 17.94 2.69 16.76
CA PRO A 153 18.80 1.62 17.22
C PRO A 153 18.49 0.31 16.51
N TYR A 154 19.55 -0.45 16.21
CA TYR A 154 19.43 -1.74 15.54
C TYR A 154 19.08 -2.86 16.53
N GLY A 155 18.13 -3.71 16.14
CA GLY A 155 17.72 -4.93 16.83
C GLY A 155 16.77 -4.72 18.01
N ASP A 156 16.07 -5.78 18.36
CA ASP A 156 14.97 -5.81 19.34
C ASP A 156 15.38 -5.36 20.74
N THR A 157 16.57 -5.75 21.19
CA THR A 157 17.06 -5.42 22.54
C THR A 157 17.19 -3.93 22.76
N ARG A 158 17.51 -3.17 21.71
CA ARG A 158 17.71 -1.72 21.74
C ARG A 158 16.51 -0.93 21.20
N PHE A 159 15.38 -1.59 20.94
CA PHE A 159 14.17 -0.91 20.49
C PHE A 159 13.80 0.28 21.36
N ASN A 160 13.53 1.40 20.72
CA ASN A 160 13.21 2.65 21.39
C ASN A 160 11.76 3.08 21.08
N THR A 161 10.92 2.96 22.10
CA THR A 161 9.49 3.29 22.05
C THR A 161 9.25 4.78 21.69
N LEU A 162 10.12 5.70 22.13
CA LEU A 162 9.96 7.12 21.82
C LEU A 162 10.13 7.38 20.33
N ILE A 163 11.08 6.69 19.68
CA ILE A 163 11.27 6.77 18.23
C ILE A 163 10.05 6.21 17.49
N TYR A 164 9.55 5.05 17.92
CA TYR A 164 8.37 4.44 17.33
C TYR A 164 7.15 5.36 17.43
N ASN A 165 6.92 5.95 18.60
CA ASN A 165 5.84 6.91 18.83
C ASN A 165 6.02 8.21 18.04
N ASP A 166 7.25 8.70 17.87
CA ASP A 166 7.52 9.89 17.05
C ASP A 166 7.23 9.62 15.56
N LEU A 167 7.64 8.46 15.04
CA LEU A 167 7.29 8.02 13.69
C LEU A 167 5.76 7.88 13.51
N TRP A 168 5.08 7.23 14.46
CA TRP A 168 3.62 7.10 14.48
C TRP A 168 2.92 8.45 14.34
N ASN A 169 3.34 9.43 15.12
CA ASN A 169 2.74 10.75 15.13
C ASN A 169 3.03 11.53 13.82
N ARG A 170 4.26 11.47 13.32
CA ARG A 170 4.67 12.20 12.11
C ARG A 170 4.06 11.63 10.84
N THR A 171 3.79 10.34 10.81
CA THR A 171 3.11 9.69 9.69
C THR A 171 1.59 9.80 9.77
N LYS A 172 1.05 10.50 10.78
CA LYS A 172 -0.40 10.60 11.00
C LYS A 172 -1.08 9.24 11.14
N THR A 173 -0.35 8.26 11.64
CA THR A 173 -0.91 6.93 11.92
C THR A 173 -1.98 7.09 13.00
N SER A 174 -3.15 6.53 12.75
CA SER A 174 -4.28 6.50 13.67
C SER A 174 -4.59 5.08 14.11
N VAL A 175 -5.22 4.94 15.25
CA VAL A 175 -5.69 3.62 15.72
C VAL A 175 -6.85 3.19 14.84
N GLU A 176 -6.73 2.04 14.22
CA GLU A 176 -7.78 1.39 13.44
C GLU A 176 -8.64 0.49 14.34
N TYR A 177 -7.99 -0.32 15.14
CA TYR A 177 -8.64 -1.15 16.17
C TYR A 177 -7.69 -1.43 17.34
N SER A 178 -8.23 -1.98 18.41
CA SER A 178 -7.45 -2.42 19.58
C SER A 178 -7.80 -3.86 19.95
N SER A 179 -6.77 -4.64 20.25
CA SER A 179 -6.93 -6.03 20.70
C SER A 179 -5.88 -6.34 21.76
N ASN A 180 -6.30 -7.01 22.83
CA ASN A 180 -5.42 -7.42 23.94
C ASN A 180 -4.55 -6.28 24.53
N GLY A 181 -5.09 -5.04 24.56
CA GLY A 181 -4.38 -3.87 25.07
C GLY A 181 -3.32 -3.31 24.09
N ILE A 182 -3.31 -3.75 22.85
CA ILE A 182 -2.45 -3.27 21.77
C ILE A 182 -3.29 -2.48 20.77
N ASN A 183 -2.83 -1.30 20.40
CA ASN A 183 -3.44 -0.47 19.38
C ASN A 183 -2.84 -0.76 18.01
N TYR A 184 -3.63 -1.30 17.09
CA TYR A 184 -3.23 -1.50 15.71
C TYR A 184 -3.61 -0.29 14.88
N GLY A 185 -2.66 0.16 14.03
CA GLY A 185 -2.81 1.45 13.35
C GLY A 185 -2.75 1.36 11.84
N THR A 186 -3.48 2.29 11.23
CA THR A 186 -3.43 2.57 9.80
C THR A 186 -2.75 3.90 9.53
N THR A 187 -2.02 3.98 8.41
CA THR A 187 -1.26 5.16 8.01
C THR A 187 -1.69 5.58 6.60
N PRO A 188 -2.04 6.85 6.37
CA PRO A 188 -2.27 7.35 5.01
C PRO A 188 -0.99 7.21 4.17
N ASN A 189 -1.05 6.55 3.00
CA ASN A 189 0.13 6.26 2.18
C ASN A 189 0.90 7.53 1.80
N SER A 190 0.20 8.64 1.56
CA SER A 190 0.79 9.95 1.27
C SER A 190 1.62 10.54 2.42
N MET A 191 1.45 10.05 3.65
CA MET A 191 2.16 10.53 4.84
C MET A 191 3.42 9.74 5.18
N ILE A 192 3.66 8.62 4.50
CA ILE A 192 4.83 7.75 4.76
C ILE A 192 6.13 8.51 4.49
N GLY A 193 6.29 9.04 3.29
CA GLY A 193 7.48 9.81 2.90
C GLY A 193 7.67 11.08 3.74
N PRO A 194 6.68 11.98 3.79
CA PRO A 194 6.79 13.21 4.58
C PRO A 194 7.07 12.96 6.07
N GLY A 195 6.39 11.96 6.66
CA GLY A 195 6.56 11.61 8.07
C GLY A 195 7.98 11.17 8.39
N PHE A 196 8.54 10.28 7.56
CA PHE A 196 9.92 9.83 7.75
C PHE A 196 10.96 10.94 7.52
N VAL A 197 10.81 11.73 6.46
CA VAL A 197 11.72 12.86 6.18
C VAL A 197 11.71 13.88 7.32
N ASN A 198 10.55 14.21 7.86
CA ASN A 198 10.44 15.09 9.02
C ASN A 198 11.10 14.49 10.28
N TYR A 199 10.98 13.18 10.45
CA TYR A 199 11.69 12.46 11.53
C TYR A 199 13.22 12.55 11.32
N ALA A 200 13.72 12.18 10.14
CA ALA A 200 15.15 12.20 9.82
C ALA A 200 15.75 13.61 10.00
N LYS A 201 15.05 14.64 9.53
CA LYS A 201 15.44 16.03 9.70
C LYS A 201 15.57 16.42 11.19
N SER A 202 14.69 15.94 12.06
CA SER A 202 14.78 16.18 13.52
C SER A 202 16.00 15.50 14.17
N LYS A 203 16.64 14.56 13.45
CA LYS A 203 17.88 13.89 13.83
C LYS A 203 19.10 14.42 13.08
N ASN A 204 18.97 15.56 12.38
CA ASN A 204 19.99 16.18 11.54
C ASN A 204 20.48 15.25 10.39
N VAL A 205 19.64 14.33 9.93
CA VAL A 205 19.91 13.47 8.77
C VAL A 205 19.07 13.96 7.59
N ASN A 206 19.76 14.23 6.48
CA ASN A 206 19.10 14.68 5.26
C ASN A 206 18.68 13.48 4.45
N VAL A 207 17.38 13.27 4.32
CA VAL A 207 16.74 12.23 3.52
C VAL A 207 15.71 12.89 2.62
N SER A 208 15.67 12.47 1.38
CA SER A 208 14.58 12.81 0.45
C SER A 208 13.77 11.57 0.10
N TYR A 209 12.64 11.73 -0.53
CA TYR A 209 11.81 10.60 -0.96
C TYR A 209 11.14 10.85 -2.31
N ILE A 210 10.76 9.76 -2.96
CA ILE A 210 9.84 9.75 -4.09
C ILE A 210 8.72 8.79 -3.73
N TYR A 211 7.47 9.26 -3.77
CA TYR A 211 6.28 8.42 -3.64
C TYR A 211 5.73 8.09 -5.03
N ASN A 212 5.56 6.81 -5.32
CA ASN A 212 4.94 6.34 -6.55
C ASN A 212 3.69 5.50 -6.20
N PRO A 213 2.48 6.07 -6.33
CA PRO A 213 1.22 5.39 -6.08
C PRO A 213 0.74 4.53 -7.26
N ASN A 214 1.38 4.63 -8.43
CA ASN A 214 0.90 4.06 -9.68
C ASN A 214 1.76 2.89 -10.14
N SER A 215 1.72 1.78 -9.43
CA SER A 215 2.41 0.53 -9.79
C SER A 215 3.88 0.77 -10.20
N PRO A 216 4.75 1.15 -9.24
CA PRO A 216 6.17 1.36 -9.52
C PRO A 216 6.75 0.14 -10.21
N SER A 217 7.61 0.34 -11.21
CA SER A 217 8.25 -0.78 -11.88
C SER A 217 9.19 -1.53 -10.92
N PRO A 218 9.41 -2.84 -11.10
CA PRO A 218 10.40 -3.57 -10.32
C PRO A 218 11.77 -2.92 -10.35
N GLN A 219 12.13 -2.27 -11.48
CA GLN A 219 13.41 -1.59 -11.64
C GLN A 219 13.63 -0.47 -10.63
N GLN A 220 12.58 0.26 -10.21
CA GLN A 220 12.71 1.32 -9.22
C GLN A 220 13.16 0.78 -7.84
N PHE A 221 12.69 -0.42 -7.45
CA PHE A 221 13.15 -1.10 -6.24
C PHE A 221 14.59 -1.62 -6.40
N ILE A 222 14.92 -2.22 -7.54
CA ILE A 222 16.27 -2.66 -7.89
C ILE A 222 17.25 -1.50 -7.80
N ASP A 223 16.91 -0.36 -8.41
CA ASP A 223 17.74 0.85 -8.39
C ASP A 223 17.91 1.41 -6.95
N SER A 224 16.88 1.31 -6.11
CA SER A 224 16.98 1.69 -4.71
C SER A 224 18.03 0.83 -3.97
N VAL A 225 17.91 -0.49 -4.08
CA VAL A 225 18.87 -1.43 -3.46
C VAL A 225 20.28 -1.22 -4.00
N ASN A 226 20.44 -1.05 -5.32
CA ASN A 226 21.77 -0.82 -5.94
C ASN A 226 22.42 0.49 -5.46
N ARG A 227 21.64 1.51 -5.14
CA ARG A 227 22.12 2.74 -4.49
C ARG A 227 22.34 2.59 -2.99
N LYS A 228 22.19 1.38 -2.44
CA LYS A 228 22.25 1.12 -0.99
C LYS A 228 21.21 1.92 -0.21
N SER A 229 20.04 2.16 -0.82
CA SER A 229 18.89 2.80 -0.18
C SER A 229 17.80 1.79 0.07
N LEU A 230 16.95 2.04 1.06
CA LEU A 230 15.77 1.24 1.34
C LEU A 230 14.52 1.92 0.79
N SER A 231 13.50 1.12 0.54
CA SER A 231 12.19 1.59 0.08
C SER A 231 11.09 0.85 0.81
N THR A 232 9.88 1.40 0.78
CA THR A 232 8.69 0.64 1.18
C THR A 232 7.99 0.11 -0.05
N PHE A 233 7.44 -1.09 0.06
CA PHE A 233 6.48 -1.65 -0.87
C PHE A 233 5.14 -1.81 -0.16
N MET A 234 4.08 -1.31 -0.79
CA MET A 234 2.73 -1.36 -0.25
C MET A 234 1.81 -2.04 -1.25
N SER A 235 0.97 -2.90 -0.74
CA SER A 235 -0.09 -3.55 -1.49
C SER A 235 -1.20 -3.99 -0.55
N ALA A 236 -2.24 -4.57 -1.12
CA ALA A 236 -3.25 -5.29 -0.38
C ALA A 236 -3.59 -6.60 -1.08
N VAL A 237 -4.08 -7.54 -0.32
CA VAL A 237 -4.73 -8.76 -0.80
C VAL A 237 -6.17 -8.76 -0.32
N PHE A 238 -7.02 -9.56 -0.98
CA PHE A 238 -8.38 -9.78 -0.52
C PHE A 238 -8.46 -11.15 0.14
N ASN A 239 -8.82 -11.20 1.41
CA ASN A 239 -8.89 -12.45 2.16
C ASN A 239 -10.09 -12.42 3.12
N ASN A 240 -10.82 -13.53 3.18
CA ASN A 240 -11.99 -13.69 4.07
C ASN A 240 -13.01 -12.55 4.00
N GLY A 241 -13.28 -12.06 2.79
CA GLY A 241 -14.26 -11.00 2.58
C GLY A 241 -13.77 -9.59 2.93
N SER A 242 -12.49 -9.41 3.26
CA SER A 242 -11.93 -8.10 3.61
C SER A 242 -10.62 -7.80 2.85
N LYS A 243 -10.37 -6.52 2.60
CA LYS A 243 -9.13 -6.02 2.05
C LYS A 243 -8.10 -5.90 3.16
N GLN A 244 -6.97 -6.59 3.01
CA GLN A 244 -5.86 -6.58 3.96
C GLN A 244 -4.68 -5.84 3.35
N GLY A 245 -4.54 -4.56 3.71
CA GLY A 245 -3.41 -3.71 3.32
C GLY A 245 -2.17 -4.02 4.14
N HIS A 246 -1.00 -3.96 3.50
CA HIS A 246 0.27 -4.13 4.21
C HIS A 246 1.38 -3.29 3.59
N CYS A 247 2.34 -2.90 4.43
CA CYS A 247 3.54 -2.15 4.07
C CYS A 247 4.76 -2.90 4.57
N VAL A 248 5.73 -3.11 3.68
CA VAL A 248 6.96 -3.82 3.98
C VAL A 248 8.18 -2.99 3.57
N THR A 249 9.33 -3.22 4.20
CA THR A 249 10.59 -2.60 3.79
C THR A 249 11.30 -3.50 2.78
N VAL A 250 11.63 -2.97 1.61
CA VAL A 250 12.44 -3.67 0.61
C VAL A 250 13.91 -3.41 0.88
N GLN A 251 14.68 -4.48 1.06
CA GLN A 251 16.09 -4.46 1.42
C GLN A 251 16.98 -5.25 0.46
N GLY A 252 16.38 -5.94 -0.50
CA GLY A 252 17.11 -6.70 -1.51
C GLY A 252 16.20 -7.10 -2.66
N TYR A 253 16.82 -7.68 -3.69
CA TYR A 253 16.09 -8.19 -4.84
C TYR A 253 16.76 -9.43 -5.44
N MET A 254 15.97 -10.24 -6.12
CA MET A 254 16.39 -11.22 -7.12
C MET A 254 15.64 -10.98 -8.42
N THR A 255 16.35 -11.03 -9.54
CA THR A 255 15.77 -11.18 -10.86
C THR A 255 16.00 -12.60 -11.34
N ALA A 256 14.98 -13.28 -11.76
CA ALA A 256 15.07 -14.69 -12.10
C ALA A 256 14.12 -15.05 -13.25
N THR A 257 14.36 -16.16 -13.90
CA THR A 257 13.49 -16.72 -14.92
C THR A 257 13.08 -18.12 -14.50
N PRO A 258 11.80 -18.50 -14.55
CA PRO A 258 11.37 -19.84 -14.23
C PRO A 258 12.16 -20.88 -15.06
N LYS A 259 12.59 -21.98 -14.46
CA LYS A 259 13.22 -23.07 -15.19
C LYS A 259 12.23 -23.61 -16.24
N GLY A 260 12.61 -23.58 -17.51
CA GLY A 260 11.74 -23.94 -18.64
C GLY A 260 10.80 -22.82 -19.12
N GLY A 261 10.88 -21.61 -18.55
CA GLY A 261 10.14 -20.42 -18.98
C GLY A 261 11.05 -19.30 -19.45
N SER A 262 10.45 -18.23 -20.03
CA SER A 262 11.19 -17.08 -20.54
C SER A 262 10.82 -15.75 -19.88
N THR A 263 9.71 -15.70 -19.15
CA THR A 263 9.21 -14.46 -18.54
C THR A 263 10.01 -14.12 -17.27
N PRO A 264 10.62 -12.95 -17.17
CA PRO A 264 11.33 -12.54 -15.96
C PRO A 264 10.39 -12.45 -14.75
N SER A 265 10.87 -12.93 -13.61
CA SER A 265 10.25 -12.79 -12.29
C SER A 265 11.14 -11.91 -11.41
N TYR A 266 10.50 -11.20 -10.50
CA TYR A 266 11.15 -10.28 -9.57
C TYR A 266 10.76 -10.65 -8.15
N PHE A 267 11.75 -10.89 -7.32
CA PHE A 267 11.54 -11.20 -5.91
C PHE A 267 12.23 -10.13 -5.07
N PHE A 268 11.56 -9.64 -4.06
CA PHE A 268 12.12 -8.66 -3.14
C PHE A 268 12.35 -9.27 -1.77
N CYS A 269 13.58 -9.10 -1.26
CA CYS A 269 13.91 -9.36 0.12
C CYS A 269 13.29 -8.28 0.99
N ILE A 270 12.40 -8.69 1.88
CA ILE A 270 11.60 -7.77 2.69
C ILE A 270 11.77 -8.00 4.18
N PHE A 271 11.58 -6.93 4.94
CA PHE A 271 11.13 -6.96 6.31
C PHE A 271 9.63 -6.66 6.32
N ASP A 272 8.84 -7.59 6.81
CA ASP A 272 7.37 -7.53 6.76
C ASP A 272 6.72 -7.04 8.06
N GLY A 273 7.49 -6.76 9.09
CA GLY A 273 6.98 -6.31 10.37
C GLY A 273 6.51 -7.45 11.29
N TRP A 274 6.42 -8.68 10.80
CA TRP A 274 5.99 -9.85 11.58
C TRP A 274 7.15 -10.70 12.06
N TYR A 275 8.11 -10.95 11.16
CA TYR A 275 9.25 -11.84 11.40
C TYR A 275 10.56 -11.07 11.50
N SER A 276 11.49 -11.57 12.28
CA SER A 276 12.83 -11.00 12.43
C SER A 276 13.83 -11.43 11.35
N ASN A 277 13.44 -12.36 10.49
CA ASN A 277 14.26 -12.87 9.39
C ASN A 277 13.82 -12.28 8.05
N ALA A 278 14.74 -12.30 7.11
CA ALA A 278 14.46 -11.90 5.73
C ALA A 278 13.46 -12.87 5.08
N ARG A 279 12.50 -12.29 4.40
CA ARG A 279 11.53 -13.04 3.58
C ARG A 279 11.59 -12.51 2.16
N TRP A 280 11.13 -13.31 1.23
CA TRP A 280 11.12 -12.93 -0.19
C TRP A 280 9.68 -12.89 -0.68
N ILE A 281 9.28 -11.82 -1.36
CA ILE A 281 7.97 -11.74 -1.99
C ILE A 281 8.11 -11.73 -3.51
N ASN A 282 7.18 -12.40 -4.17
CA ASN A 282 7.03 -12.30 -5.61
C ASN A 282 6.31 -10.99 -5.95
N TYR A 283 7.03 -10.04 -6.56
CA TYR A 283 6.46 -8.75 -6.97
C TYR A 283 5.25 -8.91 -7.90
N ARG A 284 5.22 -9.97 -8.71
CA ARG A 284 4.14 -10.26 -9.66
C ARG A 284 3.04 -11.17 -9.08
N TYR A 285 2.98 -11.33 -7.76
CA TYR A 285 1.90 -12.10 -7.15
C TYR A 285 0.55 -11.60 -7.65
N LYS A 286 -0.23 -12.51 -8.26
CA LYS A 286 -1.42 -12.17 -9.05
C LYS A 286 -2.55 -11.54 -8.22
N ASN A 287 -2.59 -11.84 -6.90
CA ASN A 287 -3.65 -11.38 -6.01
C ASN A 287 -3.30 -10.08 -5.28
N PHE A 288 -2.19 -9.41 -5.62
CA PHE A 288 -1.98 -8.03 -5.18
C PHE A 288 -2.94 -7.09 -5.90
N LEU A 289 -3.78 -6.39 -5.13
CA LEU A 289 -4.82 -5.50 -5.64
C LEU A 289 -4.24 -4.23 -6.28
N TYR A 290 -3.14 -3.75 -5.73
CA TYR A 290 -2.37 -2.60 -6.23
C TYR A 290 -0.91 -2.77 -5.83
N ARG A 291 -0.06 -1.86 -6.31
CA ARG A 291 1.35 -1.77 -5.90
C ARG A 291 1.72 -0.31 -5.78
N GLU A 292 2.32 0.04 -4.66
CA GLU A 292 2.82 1.39 -4.39
C GLU A 292 4.20 1.31 -3.77
N GLY A 293 4.96 2.41 -3.83
CA GLY A 293 6.30 2.45 -3.24
C GLY A 293 6.70 3.84 -2.79
N VAL A 294 7.42 3.91 -1.67
CA VAL A 294 8.16 5.11 -1.26
C VAL A 294 9.65 4.78 -1.29
N PHE A 295 10.40 5.53 -2.06
CA PHE A 295 11.82 5.35 -2.29
C PHE A 295 12.58 6.46 -1.58
N PHE A 296 13.40 6.11 -0.59
CA PHE A 296 14.23 7.07 0.17
C PHE A 296 15.61 7.22 -0.46
N LYS A 297 16.19 8.42 -0.32
CA LYS A 297 17.51 8.77 -0.88
C LYS A 297 18.33 9.59 0.10
#